data_27e1a3cbf88e1a7cc328df402484531e
#
_entry.id   27e1a3cbf88e1a7cc328df402484531e
#
_cell.length_a   1.000
_cell.length_b   1.000
_cell.length_c   1.000
_cell.angle_alpha   90.00
_cell.angle_beta   90.00
_cell.angle_gamma   90.00
#
_symmetry.space_group_name_H-M   'P 1'
#
loop_
_entity.id
_entity.type
_entity.pdbx_description
1 polymer ?
#
loop_
_entity_poly.entity_id
_entity_poly.type
_entity_poly.pdbx_seq_one_letter_code
_entity_poly.pdbx_strand_id
1 'polypeptide(L)'
;MVFAAGAAALEAAAQYGADKVVNATVGCYAGDDEKLACLPVVEQLYRSLPMSDFITYAPPLGLEGYRQAVIDETFEGCRPDGYVDAVATSGGTGAIHIAIANYSEVGDAVLTTDWRWNIYDCLCQEIGRDLHTFSMMDDQGHFNTAAFSAAVSNILRRQDSLLLILNTPANNPTGFALSDAEWADVLEVCRLHEKNGKRISILVDIAYIAYAGEKDRVRSFMRQFAGLPEHIFTMFAFSMSKGYTMYGQRAGALVGLSSSKAVIEEFANLGKYSARTAWSNINRAAMTLLTKIRSDRDLMAQLELERMNFAKNLRRRADIFTYEADRCGLSYVPYKGGFFISIPTQQSAAVCQALEADLVFAGPLAQGVRLGVCSIPEIKMQGLAAIVKKALDRVEGRTDLLAAGK
;
A
#
# COMPACT_ATOMS: atom_id res chain seq x y z
N MET A 1 -16.63 0.60 -8.42
CA MET A 1 -16.62 -0.85 -8.68
C MET A 1 -16.36 -1.67 -7.39
N VAL A 2 -15.26 -1.53 -6.67
CA VAL A 2 -14.96 -2.32 -5.45
C VAL A 2 -16.01 -2.12 -4.34
N PHE A 3 -16.51 -0.91 -4.11
CA PHE A 3 -17.58 -0.66 -3.14
C PHE A 3 -18.91 -1.34 -3.52
N ALA A 4 -19.25 -1.39 -4.81
CA ALA A 4 -20.44 -2.09 -5.28
C ALA A 4 -20.35 -3.61 -5.06
N ALA A 5 -19.20 -4.21 -5.35
CA ALA A 5 -18.95 -5.62 -5.07
C ALA A 5 -19.00 -5.94 -3.57
N GLY A 6 -18.52 -5.01 -2.71
CA GLY A 6 -18.63 -5.14 -1.26
C GLY A 6 -20.08 -5.08 -0.75
N ALA A 7 -20.92 -4.21 -1.34
CA ALA A 7 -22.35 -4.15 -1.02
C ALA A 7 -23.07 -5.44 -1.45
N ALA A 8 -22.79 -5.94 -2.66
CA ALA A 8 -23.35 -7.20 -3.16
C ALA A 8 -22.97 -8.40 -2.26
N ALA A 9 -21.72 -8.42 -1.76
CA ALA A 9 -21.30 -9.45 -0.80
C ALA A 9 -22.11 -9.43 0.50
N LEU A 10 -22.41 -8.24 1.02
CA LEU A 10 -23.23 -8.09 2.23
C LEU A 10 -24.69 -8.51 1.99
N GLU A 11 -25.27 -8.16 0.85
CA GLU A 11 -26.61 -8.61 0.45
C GLU A 11 -26.67 -10.13 0.32
N ALA A 12 -25.68 -10.73 -0.36
CA ALA A 12 -25.58 -12.19 -0.47
C ALA A 12 -25.43 -12.87 0.88
N ALA A 13 -24.63 -12.31 1.79
CA ALA A 13 -24.48 -12.83 3.15
C ALA A 13 -25.79 -12.79 3.95
N ALA A 14 -26.59 -11.74 3.78
CA ALA A 14 -27.91 -11.65 4.39
C ALA A 14 -28.93 -12.67 3.80
N GLN A 15 -28.81 -12.94 2.49
CA GLN A 15 -29.74 -13.85 1.79
C GLN A 15 -29.39 -15.32 1.97
N TYR A 16 -28.09 -15.68 1.83
CA TYR A 16 -27.64 -17.09 1.74
C TYR A 16 -26.95 -17.59 3.01
N GLY A 17 -26.63 -16.71 3.95
CA GLY A 17 -25.85 -16.96 5.14
C GLY A 17 -24.37 -16.53 4.97
N ALA A 18 -23.83 -15.86 6.00
CA ALA A 18 -22.45 -15.35 5.97
C ALA A 18 -21.42 -16.49 5.81
N ASP A 19 -21.71 -17.67 6.38
CA ASP A 19 -20.86 -18.87 6.29
C ASP A 19 -20.60 -19.34 4.86
N LYS A 20 -21.51 -19.05 3.92
CA LYS A 20 -21.42 -19.47 2.50
C LYS A 20 -20.76 -18.44 1.59
N VAL A 21 -20.67 -17.18 2.04
CA VAL A 21 -20.17 -16.08 1.22
C VAL A 21 -18.70 -15.84 1.47
N VAL A 22 -17.90 -15.71 0.40
CA VAL A 22 -16.51 -15.26 0.47
C VAL A 22 -16.46 -13.79 0.04
N ASN A 23 -16.24 -12.88 1.00
CA ASN A 23 -16.05 -11.47 0.70
C ASN A 23 -14.57 -11.10 0.62
N ALA A 24 -14.01 -11.18 -0.59
CA ALA A 24 -12.62 -10.83 -0.91
C ALA A 24 -12.44 -9.36 -1.33
N THR A 25 -13.46 -8.50 -1.21
CA THR A 25 -13.41 -7.10 -1.66
C THR A 25 -12.74 -6.19 -0.62
N VAL A 26 -12.78 -6.57 0.67
CA VAL A 26 -12.42 -5.74 1.81
C VAL A 26 -10.90 -5.61 1.95
N GLY A 27 -10.42 -4.40 2.22
CA GLY A 27 -9.01 -4.10 2.47
C GLY A 27 -8.70 -3.83 3.96
N CYS A 28 -9.46 -4.46 4.86
CA CYS A 28 -9.26 -4.39 6.31
C CYS A 28 -9.08 -5.82 6.85
N TYR A 29 -8.23 -5.98 7.86
CA TYR A 29 -8.01 -7.28 8.47
C TYR A 29 -9.23 -7.72 9.28
N ALA A 30 -9.74 -8.90 8.96
CA ALA A 30 -10.78 -9.58 9.74
C ALA A 30 -10.23 -10.85 10.39
N GLY A 31 -10.73 -11.17 11.58
CA GLY A 31 -10.49 -12.44 12.24
C GLY A 31 -11.14 -13.62 11.51
N ASP A 32 -10.92 -14.84 11.98
CA ASP A 32 -11.60 -16.02 11.44
C ASP A 32 -13.09 -16.07 11.83
N ASP A 33 -13.54 -15.18 12.71
CA ASP A 33 -14.94 -14.89 13.01
C ASP A 33 -15.57 -13.87 12.04
N GLU A 34 -14.84 -13.48 10.98
CA GLU A 34 -15.22 -12.49 9.95
C GLU A 34 -15.46 -11.08 10.48
N LYS A 35 -15.13 -10.79 11.74
CA LYS A 35 -15.25 -9.46 12.30
C LYS A 35 -13.99 -8.65 12.05
N LEU A 36 -14.17 -7.35 11.84
CA LEU A 36 -13.06 -6.41 11.77
C LEU A 36 -12.24 -6.51 13.06
N ALA A 37 -10.97 -6.88 12.94
CA ALA A 37 -10.09 -7.02 14.07
C ALA A 37 -9.37 -5.70 14.40
N CYS A 38 -9.22 -5.43 15.69
CA CYS A 38 -8.37 -4.38 16.21
C CYS A 38 -7.22 -5.01 17.00
N LEU A 39 -6.03 -4.43 16.94
CA LEU A 39 -4.93 -4.83 17.82
C LEU A 39 -5.30 -4.47 19.27
N PRO A 40 -5.34 -5.43 20.21
CA PRO A 40 -5.79 -5.20 21.58
C PRO A 40 -5.05 -4.07 22.29
N VAL A 41 -3.73 -3.99 22.15
CA VAL A 41 -2.91 -2.91 22.76
C VAL A 41 -3.32 -1.53 22.22
N VAL A 42 -3.63 -1.46 20.94
CA VAL A 42 -4.11 -0.21 20.30
C VAL A 42 -5.47 0.19 20.84
N GLU A 43 -6.41 -0.75 20.92
CA GLU A 43 -7.75 -0.49 21.45
C GLU A 43 -7.70 -0.04 22.92
N GLN A 44 -6.99 -0.79 23.77
CA GLN A 44 -6.89 -0.50 25.20
C GLN A 44 -6.27 0.86 25.46
N LEU A 45 -5.15 1.15 24.80
CA LEU A 45 -4.47 2.45 24.96
C LEU A 45 -5.33 3.59 24.43
N TYR A 46 -5.97 3.43 23.25
CA TYR A 46 -6.83 4.47 22.67
C TYR A 46 -8.00 4.83 23.59
N ARG A 47 -8.64 3.81 24.18
CA ARG A 47 -9.73 4.00 25.15
C ARG A 47 -9.29 4.65 26.46
N SER A 48 -8.01 4.52 26.85
CA SER A 48 -7.46 5.08 28.08
C SER A 48 -6.97 6.51 27.94
N LEU A 49 -6.95 7.07 26.73
CA LEU A 49 -6.51 8.45 26.51
C LEU A 49 -7.44 9.45 27.21
N PRO A 50 -6.91 10.52 27.81
CA PRO A 50 -7.73 11.55 28.43
C PRO A 50 -8.52 12.33 27.37
N MET A 51 -9.69 12.84 27.74
CA MET A 51 -10.56 13.60 26.85
C MET A 51 -9.85 14.79 26.19
N SER A 52 -8.87 15.40 26.86
CA SER A 52 -8.05 16.47 26.28
C SER A 52 -7.33 16.09 24.99
N ASP A 53 -6.95 14.81 24.82
CA ASP A 53 -6.32 14.35 23.57
C ASP A 53 -7.31 14.21 22.40
N PHE A 54 -8.61 14.13 22.69
CA PHE A 54 -9.64 14.05 21.67
C PHE A 54 -10.14 15.43 21.22
N ILE A 55 -10.15 16.42 22.12
CA ILE A 55 -10.81 17.72 21.86
C ILE A 55 -9.84 18.87 21.57
N THR A 56 -8.55 18.71 21.85
CA THR A 56 -7.56 19.77 21.65
C THR A 56 -6.99 19.72 20.23
N TYR A 57 -6.87 20.87 19.59
CA TYR A 57 -6.17 20.97 18.31
C TYR A 57 -4.71 20.53 18.41
N ALA A 58 -4.19 19.96 17.33
CA ALA A 58 -2.78 19.69 17.17
C ALA A 58 -2.09 20.75 16.29
N PRO A 59 -0.75 20.90 16.34
CA PRO A 59 -0.02 21.69 15.37
C PRO A 59 -0.23 21.16 13.95
N PRO A 60 -0.21 22.02 12.90
CA PRO A 60 -0.38 21.58 11.51
C PRO A 60 0.64 20.52 11.05
N LEU A 61 1.88 20.58 11.53
CA LEU A 61 2.90 19.55 11.25
C LEU A 61 2.67 18.24 12.04
N GLY A 62 1.77 18.25 13.02
CA GLY A 62 1.59 17.20 14.00
C GLY A 62 2.37 17.44 15.30
N LEU A 63 2.11 16.61 16.31
CA LEU A 63 2.85 16.62 17.57
C LEU A 63 4.31 16.24 17.32
N GLU A 64 5.26 16.89 18.00
CA GLU A 64 6.69 16.60 17.84
C GLU A 64 7.00 15.11 18.12
N GLY A 65 6.50 14.59 19.25
CA GLY A 65 6.66 13.17 19.58
C GLY A 65 6.06 12.22 18.55
N TYR A 66 4.96 12.60 17.89
CA TYR A 66 4.39 11.82 16.79
C TYR A 66 5.29 11.82 15.55
N ARG A 67 5.81 12.96 15.16
CA ARG A 67 6.71 13.08 14.00
C ARG A 67 7.95 12.21 14.20
N GLN A 68 8.57 12.28 15.39
CA GLN A 68 9.70 11.42 15.73
C GLN A 68 9.31 9.94 15.72
N ALA A 69 8.18 9.58 16.34
CA ALA A 69 7.67 8.21 16.37
C ALA A 69 7.42 7.64 14.96
N VAL A 70 6.89 8.46 14.04
CA VAL A 70 6.70 8.08 12.63
C VAL A 70 8.03 7.86 11.93
N ILE A 71 9.02 8.72 12.13
CA ILE A 71 10.36 8.54 11.55
C ILE A 71 10.97 7.22 12.04
N ASP A 72 10.92 6.98 13.34
CA ASP A 72 11.45 5.76 13.95
C ASP A 72 10.72 4.50 13.44
N GLU A 73 9.39 4.55 13.30
CA GLU A 73 8.57 3.45 12.76
C GLU A 73 8.84 3.20 11.27
N THR A 74 9.04 4.25 10.49
CA THR A 74 9.33 4.15 9.05
C THR A 74 10.61 3.39 8.81
N PHE A 75 11.67 3.81 9.47
CA PHE A 75 13.02 3.30 9.18
C PHE A 75 13.44 2.14 10.08
N GLU A 76 12.99 2.11 11.32
CA GLU A 76 13.48 1.20 12.35
C GLU A 76 15.04 1.18 12.34
N GLY A 77 15.68 0.02 12.38
CA GLY A 77 17.13 -0.11 12.30
C GLY A 77 17.77 0.14 10.91
N CYS A 78 16.97 0.59 9.91
CA CYS A 78 17.42 0.77 8.53
C CYS A 78 17.44 2.24 8.07
N ARG A 79 17.46 3.19 9.01
CA ARG A 79 17.50 4.61 8.66
C ARG A 79 18.78 4.95 7.89
N PRO A 80 18.64 5.53 6.67
CA PRO A 80 19.80 6.00 5.92
C PRO A 80 20.37 7.28 6.52
N ASP A 81 21.66 7.55 6.26
CA ASP A 81 22.27 8.83 6.57
C ASP A 81 21.61 9.95 5.75
N GLY A 82 21.34 11.07 6.39
CA GLY A 82 20.68 12.22 5.77
C GLY A 82 19.81 13.01 6.76
N TYR A 83 19.26 14.10 6.26
CA TYR A 83 18.28 14.90 6.97
C TYR A 83 16.89 14.32 6.76
N VAL A 84 16.12 14.23 7.84
CA VAL A 84 14.77 13.62 7.82
C VAL A 84 13.82 14.48 8.63
N ASP A 85 12.63 14.71 8.10
CA ASP A 85 11.50 15.26 8.84
C ASP A 85 10.19 14.59 8.43
N ALA A 86 9.13 14.82 9.20
CA ALA A 86 7.81 14.26 8.95
C ALA A 86 6.71 15.32 9.11
N VAL A 87 5.66 15.17 8.30
CA VAL A 87 4.45 15.99 8.34
C VAL A 87 3.26 15.08 8.58
N ALA A 88 2.48 15.35 9.61
CA ALA A 88 1.26 14.62 9.91
C ALA A 88 0.19 14.84 8.82
N THR A 89 -0.44 13.77 8.35
CA THR A 89 -1.39 13.81 7.24
C THR A 89 -2.68 13.05 7.54
N SER A 90 -3.74 13.35 6.81
CA SER A 90 -5.01 12.64 6.88
C SER A 90 -4.90 11.23 6.30
N GLY A 91 -4.23 10.33 7.04
CA GLY A 91 -3.87 8.99 6.60
C GLY A 91 -2.81 8.99 5.50
N GLY A 92 -2.47 7.79 4.98
CA GLY A 92 -1.58 7.65 3.82
C GLY A 92 -2.11 8.37 2.57
N THR A 93 -3.43 8.43 2.39
CA THR A 93 -4.07 9.17 1.29
C THR A 93 -3.68 10.65 1.30
N GLY A 94 -3.72 11.29 2.48
CA GLY A 94 -3.29 12.68 2.62
C GLY A 94 -1.80 12.87 2.36
N ALA A 95 -0.96 11.90 2.74
CA ALA A 95 0.48 11.94 2.44
C ALA A 95 0.73 11.93 0.93
N ILE A 96 0.06 11.04 0.21
CA ILE A 96 0.18 10.94 -1.25
C ILE A 96 -0.37 12.19 -1.93
N HIS A 97 -1.53 12.70 -1.48
CA HIS A 97 -2.12 13.92 -2.03
C HIS A 97 -1.18 15.11 -1.95
N ILE A 98 -0.61 15.40 -0.76
CA ILE A 98 0.31 16.54 -0.63
C ILE A 98 1.66 16.31 -1.33
N ALA A 99 2.09 15.05 -1.47
CA ALA A 99 3.27 14.74 -2.29
C ALA A 99 3.01 15.07 -3.76
N ILE A 100 1.87 14.66 -4.32
CA ILE A 100 1.50 14.99 -5.70
C ILE A 100 1.37 16.51 -5.86
N ALA A 101 0.68 17.20 -4.94
CA ALA A 101 0.43 18.64 -5.02
C ALA A 101 1.73 19.47 -4.97
N ASN A 102 2.71 19.07 -4.15
CA ASN A 102 3.91 19.85 -3.88
C ASN A 102 5.10 19.50 -4.80
N TYR A 103 5.12 18.29 -5.38
CA TYR A 103 6.27 17.77 -6.14
C TYR A 103 5.94 17.44 -7.60
N SER A 104 4.86 18.02 -8.12
CA SER A 104 4.52 18.07 -9.54
C SER A 104 3.74 19.35 -9.85
N GLU A 105 3.75 19.79 -11.10
CA GLU A 105 3.00 20.95 -11.56
C GLU A 105 1.69 20.53 -12.24
N VAL A 106 0.75 21.46 -12.42
CA VAL A 106 -0.48 21.21 -13.18
C VAL A 106 -0.12 20.85 -14.63
N GLY A 107 -0.62 19.73 -15.11
CA GLY A 107 -0.30 19.19 -16.44
C GLY A 107 0.91 18.26 -16.46
N ASP A 108 1.65 18.12 -15.35
CA ASP A 108 2.75 17.16 -15.28
C ASP A 108 2.27 15.72 -15.28
N ALA A 109 3.08 14.85 -15.87
CA ALA A 109 2.97 13.42 -15.73
C ALA A 109 3.54 12.97 -14.38
N VAL A 110 2.75 12.24 -13.62
CA VAL A 110 3.15 11.47 -12.42
C VAL A 110 3.26 10.00 -12.82
N LEU A 111 4.35 9.32 -12.43
CA LEU A 111 4.61 7.94 -12.85
C LEU A 111 4.34 6.94 -11.73
N THR A 112 3.67 5.85 -12.06
CA THR A 112 3.49 4.68 -11.16
C THR A 112 3.43 3.37 -11.96
N THR A 113 3.28 2.24 -11.28
CA THR A 113 3.09 0.93 -11.91
C THR A 113 1.67 0.74 -12.44
N ASP A 114 1.47 -0.14 -13.43
CA ASP A 114 0.15 -0.53 -13.94
C ASP A 114 -0.69 -1.27 -12.88
N TRP A 115 -0.08 -2.12 -12.05
CA TRP A 115 -0.66 -2.68 -10.84
C TRP A 115 -0.55 -1.68 -9.70
N ARG A 116 -1.57 -0.84 -9.52
CA ARG A 116 -1.59 0.27 -8.57
C ARG A 116 -2.87 0.34 -7.77
N TRP A 117 -2.81 1.04 -6.66
CA TRP A 117 -4.01 1.50 -5.98
C TRP A 117 -4.71 2.54 -6.85
N ASN A 118 -5.93 2.21 -7.30
CA ASN A 118 -6.69 3.02 -8.26
C ASN A 118 -7.03 4.45 -7.79
N ILE A 119 -6.87 4.75 -6.49
CA ILE A 119 -7.09 6.11 -5.99
C ILE A 119 -5.98 7.07 -6.42
N TYR A 120 -4.80 6.58 -6.83
CA TYR A 120 -3.77 7.46 -7.42
C TYR A 120 -4.29 8.19 -8.66
N ASP A 121 -5.13 7.55 -9.48
CA ASP A 121 -5.78 8.18 -10.63
C ASP A 121 -6.65 9.38 -10.21
N CYS A 122 -7.49 9.16 -9.17
CA CYS A 122 -8.37 10.21 -8.64
C CYS A 122 -7.57 11.36 -8.03
N LEU A 123 -6.52 11.06 -7.25
CA LEU A 123 -5.68 12.07 -6.61
C LEU A 123 -4.93 12.94 -7.61
N CYS A 124 -4.43 12.35 -8.70
CA CYS A 124 -3.79 13.10 -9.78
C CYS A 124 -4.82 13.94 -10.54
N GLN A 125 -5.95 13.35 -10.93
CA GLN A 125 -6.98 14.02 -11.70
C GLN A 125 -7.59 15.20 -10.95
N GLU A 126 -7.86 15.06 -9.63
CA GLU A 126 -8.46 16.13 -8.80
C GLU A 126 -7.66 17.42 -8.85
N ILE A 127 -6.34 17.33 -8.92
CA ILE A 127 -5.43 18.47 -8.88
C ILE A 127 -4.73 18.74 -10.22
N GLY A 128 -5.26 18.16 -11.33
CA GLY A 128 -4.85 18.45 -12.69
C GLY A 128 -3.48 17.88 -13.07
N ARG A 129 -3.13 16.68 -12.59
CA ARG A 129 -1.94 15.93 -13.01
C ARG A 129 -2.35 14.71 -13.83
N ASP A 130 -1.48 14.27 -14.73
CA ASP A 130 -1.70 13.09 -15.57
C ASP A 130 -0.97 11.88 -14.98
N LEU A 131 -1.72 10.85 -14.55
CA LEU A 131 -1.10 9.62 -14.07
C LEU A 131 -0.69 8.72 -15.24
N HIS A 132 0.61 8.50 -15.36
CA HIS A 132 1.21 7.58 -16.33
C HIS A 132 1.62 6.28 -15.66
N THR A 133 1.56 5.18 -16.40
CA THR A 133 1.92 3.87 -15.88
C THR A 133 2.93 3.16 -16.78
N PHE A 134 3.69 2.26 -16.16
CA PHE A 134 4.54 1.28 -16.85
C PHE A 134 4.22 -0.12 -16.36
N SER A 135 4.53 -1.15 -17.15
CA SER A 135 4.35 -2.55 -16.74
C SER A 135 5.23 -2.85 -15.54
N MET A 136 4.61 -3.18 -14.40
CA MET A 136 5.31 -3.43 -13.15
C MET A 136 6.26 -4.64 -13.22
N MET A 137 5.85 -5.68 -13.97
CA MET A 137 6.59 -6.94 -14.04
C MET A 137 7.00 -7.27 -15.45
N ASP A 138 8.15 -7.93 -15.56
CA ASP A 138 8.59 -8.62 -16.77
C ASP A 138 7.92 -10.01 -16.91
N ASP A 139 8.25 -10.71 -17.97
CA ASP A 139 7.72 -12.06 -18.26
C ASP A 139 8.18 -13.13 -17.25
N GLN A 140 9.17 -12.81 -16.41
CA GLN A 140 9.69 -13.70 -15.37
C GLN A 140 9.10 -13.39 -13.98
N GLY A 141 8.26 -12.35 -13.88
CA GLY A 141 7.64 -11.92 -12.62
C GLY A 141 8.58 -11.08 -11.73
N HIS A 142 9.65 -10.52 -12.28
CA HIS A 142 10.51 -9.53 -11.62
C HIS A 142 10.03 -8.12 -11.93
N PHE A 143 10.54 -7.13 -11.17
CA PHE A 143 10.28 -5.73 -11.48
C PHE A 143 10.84 -5.37 -12.87
N ASN A 144 10.01 -4.77 -13.72
CA ASN A 144 10.35 -4.46 -15.11
C ASN A 144 11.18 -3.17 -15.21
N THR A 145 12.47 -3.28 -14.89
CA THR A 145 13.43 -2.16 -14.94
C THR A 145 13.50 -1.54 -16.33
N ALA A 146 13.36 -2.33 -17.41
CA ALA A 146 13.40 -1.83 -18.78
C ALA A 146 12.17 -0.94 -19.08
N ALA A 147 10.96 -1.38 -18.75
CA ALA A 147 9.75 -0.58 -18.92
C ALA A 147 9.78 0.67 -18.04
N PHE A 148 10.27 0.57 -16.80
CA PHE A 148 10.48 1.70 -15.91
C PHE A 148 11.42 2.74 -16.51
N SER A 149 12.62 2.35 -16.94
CA SER A 149 13.61 3.24 -17.54
C SER A 149 13.09 3.93 -18.80
N ALA A 150 12.36 3.20 -19.65
CA ALA A 150 11.72 3.77 -20.84
C ALA A 150 10.66 4.82 -20.48
N ALA A 151 9.82 4.53 -19.49
CA ALA A 151 8.77 5.45 -19.03
C ALA A 151 9.36 6.74 -18.44
N VAL A 152 10.36 6.63 -17.55
CA VAL A 152 11.08 7.76 -16.97
C VAL A 152 11.69 8.63 -18.07
N SER A 153 12.40 8.02 -19.03
CA SER A 153 13.03 8.72 -20.15
C SER A 153 12.01 9.43 -21.04
N ASN A 154 10.85 8.80 -21.28
CA ASN A 154 9.77 9.40 -22.09
C ASN A 154 9.18 10.65 -21.43
N ILE A 155 8.93 10.60 -20.11
CA ILE A 155 8.38 11.72 -19.35
C ILE A 155 9.41 12.85 -19.28
N LEU A 156 10.64 12.55 -18.87
CA LEU A 156 11.68 13.56 -18.66
C LEU A 156 12.23 14.22 -19.95
N ARG A 157 11.81 13.76 -21.14
CA ARG A 157 12.00 14.51 -22.38
C ARG A 157 11.05 15.71 -22.51
N ARG A 158 9.95 15.73 -21.79
CA ARG A 158 8.87 16.73 -21.91
C ARG A 158 8.75 17.63 -20.68
N GLN A 159 9.25 17.21 -19.54
CA GLN A 159 9.22 17.95 -18.28
C GLN A 159 10.59 17.85 -17.56
N ASP A 160 10.86 18.79 -16.63
CA ASP A 160 12.15 18.88 -15.94
C ASP A 160 12.16 18.18 -14.58
N SER A 161 11.00 17.78 -14.09
CA SER A 161 10.84 17.06 -12.84
C SER A 161 9.94 15.84 -13.02
N LEU A 162 10.10 14.85 -12.17
CA LEU A 162 9.28 13.65 -12.13
C LEU A 162 8.91 13.31 -10.69
N LEU A 163 7.62 13.12 -10.43
CA LEU A 163 7.15 12.39 -9.23
C LEU A 163 6.91 10.94 -9.60
N LEU A 164 7.65 10.03 -8.95
CA LEU A 164 7.51 8.60 -9.05
C LEU A 164 6.81 8.06 -7.80
N ILE A 165 5.71 7.33 -7.94
CA ILE A 165 4.99 6.67 -6.82
C ILE A 165 5.17 5.16 -6.94
N LEU A 166 5.80 4.55 -5.93
CA LEU A 166 5.95 3.09 -5.83
C LEU A 166 5.30 2.60 -4.53
N ASN A 167 4.25 1.79 -4.64
CA ASN A 167 3.64 1.12 -3.49
C ASN A 167 4.36 -0.20 -3.24
N THR A 168 5.28 -0.19 -2.29
CA THR A 168 6.13 -1.32 -1.91
C THR A 168 6.75 -1.07 -0.53
N PRO A 169 7.00 -2.11 0.31
CA PRO A 169 6.69 -3.52 0.07
C PRO A 169 5.19 -3.84 0.24
N ALA A 170 4.80 -5.03 -0.20
CA ALA A 170 3.43 -5.53 -0.11
C ALA A 170 2.41 -4.66 -0.89
N ASN A 171 2.69 -4.46 -2.17
CA ASN A 171 1.87 -3.66 -3.09
C ASN A 171 0.37 -3.95 -2.98
N ASN A 172 -0.44 -2.92 -2.94
CA ASN A 172 -1.86 -3.01 -3.22
C ASN A 172 -2.09 -2.68 -4.70
N PRO A 173 -2.45 -3.68 -5.54
CA PRO A 173 -3.32 -4.83 -5.18
C PRO A 173 -2.65 -6.20 -5.16
N THR A 174 -1.35 -6.35 -5.31
CA THR A 174 -0.74 -7.63 -5.68
C THR A 174 -0.03 -8.37 -4.55
N GLY A 175 0.41 -7.66 -3.52
CA GLY A 175 1.33 -8.22 -2.52
C GLY A 175 2.77 -8.34 -3.00
N PHE A 176 3.09 -7.79 -4.18
CA PHE A 176 4.46 -7.73 -4.70
C PHE A 176 5.34 -6.80 -3.85
N ALA A 177 6.63 -7.07 -3.82
CA ALA A 177 7.63 -6.21 -3.19
C ALA A 177 8.90 -6.20 -4.02
N LEU A 178 9.47 -5.01 -4.23
CA LEU A 178 10.77 -4.86 -4.86
C LEU A 178 11.85 -5.44 -3.94
N SER A 179 12.80 -6.16 -4.52
CA SER A 179 14.02 -6.60 -3.85
C SER A 179 15.03 -5.45 -3.72
N ASP A 180 16.05 -5.63 -2.89
CA ASP A 180 17.15 -4.67 -2.76
C ASP A 180 17.89 -4.42 -4.08
N ALA A 181 18.02 -5.46 -4.94
CA ALA A 181 18.63 -5.33 -6.26
C ALA A 181 17.77 -4.50 -7.22
N GLU A 182 16.45 -4.75 -7.25
CA GLU A 182 15.51 -3.98 -8.08
C GLU A 182 15.44 -2.50 -7.62
N TRP A 183 15.57 -2.24 -6.31
CA TRP A 183 15.71 -0.88 -5.80
C TRP A 183 17.01 -0.21 -6.26
N ALA A 184 18.14 -0.94 -6.31
CA ALA A 184 19.40 -0.42 -6.86
C ALA A 184 19.23 0.01 -8.31
N ASP A 185 18.54 -0.79 -9.12
CA ASP A 185 18.25 -0.47 -10.53
C ASP A 185 17.36 0.79 -10.65
N VAL A 186 16.30 0.89 -9.82
CA VAL A 186 15.45 2.09 -9.79
C VAL A 186 16.27 3.35 -9.49
N LEU A 187 17.14 3.29 -8.49
CA LEU A 187 17.97 4.42 -8.10
C LEU A 187 19.03 4.77 -9.15
N GLU A 188 19.56 3.78 -9.86
CA GLU A 188 20.52 4.04 -10.94
C GLU A 188 19.86 4.76 -12.12
N VAL A 189 18.65 4.37 -12.51
CA VAL A 189 17.86 5.11 -13.51
C VAL A 189 17.63 6.56 -13.06
N CYS A 190 17.26 6.77 -11.79
CA CYS A 190 17.06 8.12 -11.24
C CYS A 190 18.36 8.94 -11.28
N ARG A 191 19.51 8.37 -10.87
CA ARG A 191 20.83 9.05 -10.92
C ARG A 191 21.25 9.43 -12.33
N LEU A 192 20.95 8.57 -13.32
CA LEU A 192 21.26 8.84 -14.71
C LEU A 192 20.55 10.12 -15.20
N HIS A 193 19.28 10.29 -14.85
CA HIS A 193 18.51 11.48 -15.25
C HIS A 193 18.86 12.72 -14.42
N GLU A 194 19.17 12.54 -13.15
CA GLU A 194 19.64 13.63 -12.29
C GLU A 194 20.97 14.23 -12.80
N LYS A 195 21.93 13.41 -13.22
CA LYS A 195 23.18 13.88 -13.86
C LYS A 195 22.94 14.72 -15.12
N ASN A 196 21.78 14.58 -15.75
CA ASN A 196 21.35 15.38 -16.88
C ASN A 196 20.51 16.61 -16.48
N GLY A 197 20.54 17.00 -15.20
CA GLY A 197 19.88 18.18 -14.66
C GLY A 197 18.39 18.02 -14.36
N LYS A 198 17.87 16.80 -14.32
CA LYS A 198 16.47 16.54 -13.98
C LYS A 198 16.28 16.37 -12.46
N ARG A 199 15.11 16.79 -11.96
CA ARG A 199 14.72 16.62 -10.55
C ARG A 199 13.78 15.44 -10.43
N ILE A 200 14.04 14.54 -9.47
CA ILE A 200 13.24 13.35 -9.28
C ILE A 200 12.80 13.26 -7.82
N SER A 201 11.50 13.20 -7.61
CA SER A 201 10.89 12.92 -6.32
C SER A 201 10.38 11.49 -6.29
N ILE A 202 10.85 10.69 -5.35
CA ILE A 202 10.44 9.29 -5.18
C ILE A 202 9.52 9.22 -3.97
N LEU A 203 8.26 8.86 -4.17
CA LEU A 203 7.30 8.57 -3.12
C LEU A 203 7.14 7.06 -2.96
N VAL A 204 7.59 6.53 -1.85
CA VAL A 204 7.41 5.12 -1.47
C VAL A 204 6.17 5.01 -0.59
N ASP A 205 5.09 4.42 -1.10
CA ASP A 205 3.90 4.15 -0.30
C ASP A 205 4.10 2.85 0.50
N ILE A 206 4.35 3.02 1.80
CA ILE A 206 4.68 1.94 2.74
C ILE A 206 3.49 1.51 3.61
N ALA A 207 2.26 1.77 3.18
CA ALA A 207 1.06 1.53 3.99
C ALA A 207 0.93 0.11 4.55
N TYR A 208 1.53 -0.89 3.89
CA TYR A 208 1.46 -2.31 4.27
C TYR A 208 2.76 -2.87 4.85
N ILE A 209 3.77 -2.04 5.11
CA ILE A 209 5.12 -2.49 5.53
C ILE A 209 5.11 -3.35 6.79
N ALA A 210 4.17 -3.11 7.72
CA ALA A 210 4.03 -3.89 8.95
C ALA A 210 3.65 -5.37 8.71
N TYR A 211 3.14 -5.70 7.51
CA TYR A 211 2.68 -7.04 7.13
C TYR A 211 3.40 -7.59 5.89
N ALA A 212 4.52 -6.99 5.53
CA ALA A 212 5.29 -7.38 4.34
C ALA A 212 6.32 -8.49 4.62
N GLY A 213 6.63 -8.77 5.89
CA GLY A 213 7.62 -9.76 6.31
C GLY A 213 8.37 -9.35 7.57
N GLU A 214 9.56 -9.89 7.76
CA GLU A 214 10.41 -9.57 8.90
C GLU A 214 10.83 -8.09 8.89
N LYS A 215 10.69 -7.44 10.03
CA LYS A 215 10.79 -5.99 10.24
C LYS A 215 12.04 -5.35 9.60
N ASP A 216 13.21 -5.90 9.87
CA ASP A 216 14.47 -5.33 9.37
C ASP A 216 14.71 -5.69 7.88
N ARG A 217 14.30 -6.88 7.48
CA ARG A 217 14.45 -7.35 6.10
C ARG A 217 13.62 -6.55 5.12
N VAL A 218 12.38 -6.24 5.47
CA VAL A 218 11.48 -5.48 4.58
C VAL A 218 11.84 -4.00 4.48
N ARG A 219 12.76 -3.51 5.30
CA ARG A 219 13.27 -2.13 5.30
C ARG A 219 14.71 -2.01 4.81
N SER A 220 15.41 -3.13 4.52
CA SER A 220 16.84 -3.13 4.11
C SER A 220 17.11 -2.20 2.93
N PHE A 221 16.19 -2.16 1.96
CA PHE A 221 16.28 -1.29 0.78
C PHE A 221 16.42 0.20 1.13
N MET A 222 15.89 0.64 2.27
CA MET A 222 15.92 2.05 2.68
C MET A 222 17.35 2.58 2.90
N ARG A 223 18.31 1.69 3.25
CA ARG A 223 19.72 2.07 3.38
C ARG A 223 20.33 2.58 2.08
N GLN A 224 19.78 2.19 0.92
CA GLN A 224 20.26 2.62 -0.39
C GLN A 224 19.95 4.09 -0.73
N PHE A 225 19.05 4.71 0.04
CA PHE A 225 18.73 6.14 -0.11
C PHE A 225 19.77 7.06 0.57
N ALA A 226 20.77 6.51 1.24
CA ALA A 226 21.86 7.29 1.79
C ALA A 226 22.71 7.95 0.68
N GLY A 227 23.07 9.21 0.87
CA GLY A 227 23.99 9.91 -0.04
C GLY A 227 23.46 10.13 -1.47
N LEU A 228 22.14 10.10 -1.68
CA LEU A 228 21.56 10.48 -2.97
C LEU A 228 21.84 11.96 -3.25
N PRO A 229 22.04 12.36 -4.55
CA PRO A 229 22.12 13.77 -4.93
C PRO A 229 20.89 14.56 -4.45
N GLU A 230 21.07 15.85 -4.15
CA GLU A 230 19.98 16.68 -3.60
C GLU A 230 18.75 16.81 -4.50
N HIS A 231 18.92 16.64 -5.81
CA HIS A 231 17.83 16.65 -6.78
C HIS A 231 17.09 15.30 -6.90
N ILE A 232 17.50 14.30 -6.13
CA ILE A 232 16.73 13.07 -5.90
C ILE A 232 16.16 13.12 -4.48
N PHE A 233 14.91 13.57 -4.38
CA PHE A 233 14.22 13.67 -3.09
C PHE A 233 13.38 12.44 -2.82
N THR A 234 13.53 11.84 -1.64
CA THR A 234 12.79 10.63 -1.26
C THR A 234 11.76 10.93 -0.19
N MET A 235 10.55 10.42 -0.39
CA MET A 235 9.44 10.54 0.56
C MET A 235 8.84 9.16 0.86
N PHE A 236 8.30 8.99 2.07
CA PHE A 236 7.58 7.78 2.48
C PHE A 236 6.19 8.15 2.96
N ALA A 237 5.15 7.54 2.36
CA ALA A 237 3.78 7.69 2.82
C ALA A 237 3.48 6.66 3.91
N PHE A 238 3.51 7.10 5.15
CA PHE A 238 3.20 6.31 6.34
C PHE A 238 1.69 6.33 6.64
N SER A 239 1.14 5.22 7.10
CA SER A 239 -0.27 5.12 7.49
C SER A 239 -0.46 4.25 8.73
N MET A 240 -1.24 4.74 9.70
CA MET A 240 -1.67 3.95 10.85
C MET A 240 -2.84 3.01 10.52
N SER A 241 -3.44 3.13 9.33
CA SER A 241 -4.64 2.36 8.96
C SER A 241 -4.42 0.85 9.04
N LYS A 242 -3.24 0.35 8.60
CA LYS A 242 -2.97 -1.09 8.53
C LYS A 242 -2.16 -1.56 9.74
N GLY A 243 -0.98 -1.02 9.93
CA GLY A 243 -0.06 -1.43 11.00
C GLY A 243 -0.59 -1.21 12.42
N TYR A 244 -1.58 -0.34 12.60
CA TYR A 244 -2.25 -0.07 13.88
C TYR A 244 -3.74 -0.39 13.87
N THR A 245 -4.25 -0.98 12.79
CA THR A 245 -5.69 -1.28 12.59
C THR A 245 -6.63 -0.07 12.78
N MET A 246 -6.11 1.15 12.61
CA MET A 246 -6.84 2.41 12.84
C MET A 246 -7.41 2.99 11.54
N TYR A 247 -8.15 2.19 10.77
CA TYR A 247 -8.63 2.53 9.42
C TYR A 247 -9.44 3.84 9.37
N GLY A 248 -10.33 4.04 10.33
CA GLY A 248 -11.25 5.17 10.41
C GLY A 248 -10.66 6.42 11.04
N GLN A 249 -9.50 6.35 11.72
CA GLN A 249 -8.95 7.48 12.46
C GLN A 249 -8.21 8.50 11.58
N ARG A 250 -7.95 8.14 10.34
CA ARG A 250 -7.33 9.00 9.33
C ARG A 250 -6.02 9.61 9.79
N ALA A 251 -5.16 8.82 10.43
CA ALA A 251 -3.83 9.23 10.86
C ALA A 251 -2.72 8.61 10.01
N GLY A 252 -1.81 9.44 9.56
CA GLY A 252 -0.64 9.08 8.76
C GLY A 252 0.36 10.21 8.72
N ALA A 253 1.41 10.06 7.94
CA ALA A 253 2.42 11.09 7.75
C ALA A 253 3.11 10.94 6.41
N LEU A 254 3.62 12.05 5.89
CA LEU A 254 4.63 12.08 4.84
C LEU A 254 5.99 12.28 5.51
N VAL A 255 6.93 11.37 5.28
CA VAL A 255 8.30 11.45 5.78
C VAL A 255 9.21 11.81 4.62
N GLY A 256 9.99 12.88 4.74
CA GLY A 256 10.98 13.30 3.74
C GLY A 256 12.39 12.95 4.17
N LEU A 257 13.22 12.53 3.22
CA LEU A 257 14.64 12.23 3.39
C LEU A 257 15.46 12.88 2.27
N SER A 258 16.51 13.61 2.64
CA SER A 258 17.46 14.21 1.68
C SER A 258 18.86 14.29 2.25
N SER A 259 19.87 14.34 1.37
CA SER A 259 21.24 14.71 1.71
C SER A 259 21.39 16.21 2.00
N SER A 260 20.42 17.03 1.58
CA SER A 260 20.43 18.49 1.75
C SER A 260 19.48 18.91 2.89
N LYS A 261 20.03 19.65 3.87
CA LYS A 261 19.24 20.22 4.96
C LYS A 261 18.22 21.23 4.46
N ALA A 262 18.57 22.02 3.44
CA ALA A 262 17.69 23.02 2.87
C ALA A 262 16.45 22.39 2.23
N VAL A 263 16.60 21.24 1.55
CA VAL A 263 15.48 20.49 0.96
C VAL A 263 14.52 20.00 2.06
N ILE A 264 15.02 19.54 3.21
CA ILE A 264 14.16 19.10 4.32
C ILE A 264 13.48 20.29 5.04
N GLU A 265 14.14 21.44 5.15
CA GLU A 265 13.51 22.65 5.69
C GLU A 265 12.38 23.15 4.74
N GLU A 266 12.59 23.11 3.42
CA GLU A 266 11.56 23.42 2.43
C GLU A 266 10.40 22.41 2.51
N PHE A 267 10.69 21.10 2.55
CA PHE A 267 9.69 20.04 2.75
C PHE A 267 8.80 20.29 3.97
N ALA A 268 9.39 20.63 5.11
CA ALA A 268 8.64 20.90 6.33
C ALA A 268 7.75 22.15 6.19
N ASN A 269 8.24 23.21 5.54
CA ASN A 269 7.50 24.44 5.33
C ASN A 269 6.33 24.23 4.36
N LEU A 270 6.56 23.57 3.23
CA LEU A 270 5.51 23.21 2.26
C LEU A 270 4.48 22.29 2.89
N GLY A 271 4.93 21.26 3.61
CA GLY A 271 4.05 20.32 4.29
C GLY A 271 3.18 20.99 5.36
N LYS A 272 3.74 21.94 6.13
CA LYS A 272 2.99 22.74 7.09
C LYS A 272 1.91 23.58 6.41
N TYR A 273 2.22 24.20 5.30
CA TYR A 273 1.26 24.98 4.52
C TYR A 273 0.14 24.08 3.96
N SER A 274 0.50 22.98 3.31
CA SER A 274 -0.45 22.02 2.74
C SER A 274 -1.36 21.40 3.80
N ALA A 275 -0.81 21.00 4.94
CA ALA A 275 -1.60 20.47 6.05
C ALA A 275 -2.59 21.52 6.59
N ARG A 276 -2.12 22.79 6.76
CA ARG A 276 -2.96 23.87 7.26
C ARG A 276 -4.11 24.20 6.31
N THR A 277 -3.90 24.13 5.00
CA THR A 277 -4.92 24.49 4.01
C THR A 277 -5.87 23.34 3.70
N ALA A 278 -5.39 22.08 3.68
CA ALA A 278 -6.21 20.93 3.33
C ALA A 278 -7.08 20.41 4.48
N TRP A 279 -6.55 20.31 5.70
CA TRP A 279 -7.26 19.72 6.86
C TRP A 279 -7.01 20.43 8.19
N SER A 280 -6.24 21.52 8.22
CA SER A 280 -5.83 22.28 9.40
C SER A 280 -4.90 21.51 10.36
N ASN A 281 -5.31 20.37 10.84
CA ASN A 281 -4.56 19.37 11.63
C ASN A 281 -5.30 18.05 11.60
N ILE A 282 -4.62 16.95 11.99
CA ILE A 282 -5.20 15.62 12.02
C ILE A 282 -5.59 15.21 13.46
N ASN A 283 -6.13 14.00 13.59
CA ASN A 283 -6.57 13.39 14.84
C ASN A 283 -5.43 13.33 15.89
N ARG A 284 -5.54 14.20 16.93
CA ARG A 284 -4.54 14.30 17.99
C ARG A 284 -4.45 13.01 18.81
N ALA A 285 -5.60 12.36 19.12
CA ALA A 285 -5.61 11.15 19.93
C ALA A 285 -4.82 10.01 19.25
N ALA A 286 -4.96 9.88 17.92
CA ALA A 286 -4.17 8.90 17.17
C ALA A 286 -2.67 9.23 17.19
N MET A 287 -2.29 10.50 17.12
CA MET A 287 -0.89 10.92 17.27
C MET A 287 -0.35 10.62 18.66
N THR A 288 -1.11 10.94 19.71
CA THR A 288 -0.71 10.64 21.10
C THR A 288 -0.57 9.13 21.30
N LEU A 289 -1.45 8.31 20.74
CA LEU A 289 -1.36 6.85 20.82
C LEU A 289 -0.02 6.35 20.27
N LEU A 290 0.35 6.75 19.04
CA LEU A 290 1.61 6.33 18.43
C LEU A 290 2.81 6.78 19.26
N THR A 291 2.80 8.03 19.72
CA THR A 291 3.86 8.58 20.56
C THR A 291 4.04 7.75 21.83
N LYS A 292 2.94 7.41 22.52
CA LYS A 292 2.97 6.61 23.75
C LYS A 292 3.50 5.20 23.50
N ILE A 293 3.01 4.53 22.46
CA ILE A 293 3.49 3.18 22.10
C ILE A 293 5.00 3.21 21.83
N ARG A 294 5.48 4.16 21.03
CA ARG A 294 6.89 4.23 20.64
C ARG A 294 7.83 4.62 21.79
N SER A 295 7.32 5.33 22.79
CA SER A 295 8.11 5.72 23.98
C SER A 295 8.10 4.68 25.11
N ASP A 296 7.29 3.64 25.01
CA ASP A 296 7.15 2.59 26.02
C ASP A 296 7.54 1.22 25.44
N ARG A 297 8.57 0.60 26.05
CA ARG A 297 9.12 -0.69 25.58
C ARG A 297 8.14 -1.85 25.71
N ASP A 298 7.33 -1.86 26.75
CA ASP A 298 6.38 -2.93 27.01
C ASP A 298 5.20 -2.84 26.02
N LEU A 299 4.69 -1.63 25.78
CA LEU A 299 3.66 -1.41 24.73
C LEU A 299 4.18 -1.75 23.33
N MET A 300 5.43 -1.41 23.01
CA MET A 300 6.06 -1.80 21.75
C MET A 300 6.18 -3.31 21.62
N ALA A 301 6.65 -4.00 22.64
CA ALA A 301 6.79 -5.46 22.62
C ALA A 301 5.43 -6.14 22.43
N GLN A 302 4.39 -5.64 23.11
CA GLN A 302 3.03 -6.13 22.96
C GLN A 302 2.48 -5.89 21.54
N LEU A 303 2.65 -4.69 21.00
CA LEU A 303 2.25 -4.35 19.64
C LEU A 303 2.90 -5.29 18.61
N GLU A 304 4.22 -5.51 18.72
CA GLU A 304 4.95 -6.38 17.80
C GLU A 304 4.47 -7.83 17.90
N LEU A 305 4.20 -8.35 19.10
CA LEU A 305 3.63 -9.67 19.28
C LEU A 305 2.25 -9.82 18.62
N GLU A 306 1.38 -8.82 18.79
CA GLU A 306 0.04 -8.82 18.21
C GLU A 306 0.12 -8.71 16.67
N ARG A 307 1.00 -7.85 16.12
CA ARG A 307 1.27 -7.74 14.68
C ARG A 307 1.82 -9.04 14.08
N MET A 308 2.75 -9.70 14.79
CA MET A 308 3.27 -11.00 14.36
C MET A 308 2.18 -12.06 14.24
N ASN A 309 1.22 -12.09 15.16
CA ASN A 309 0.09 -13.00 15.09
C ASN A 309 -0.80 -12.72 13.87
N PHE A 310 -1.09 -11.45 13.59
CA PHE A 310 -1.84 -11.07 12.38
C PHE A 310 -1.07 -11.40 11.10
N ALA A 311 0.23 -11.10 11.06
CA ALA A 311 1.09 -11.43 9.93
C ALA A 311 1.16 -12.94 9.66
N LYS A 312 1.24 -13.77 10.74
CA LYS A 312 1.23 -15.22 10.64
C LYS A 312 -0.08 -15.73 10.05
N ASN A 313 -1.23 -15.20 10.48
CA ASN A 313 -2.53 -15.59 9.95
C ASN A 313 -2.68 -15.18 8.49
N LEU A 314 -2.28 -13.96 8.13
CA LEU A 314 -2.25 -13.48 6.73
C LEU A 314 -1.39 -14.42 5.86
N ARG A 315 -0.22 -14.79 6.35
CA ARG A 315 0.69 -15.70 5.62
C ARG A 315 0.06 -17.06 5.41
N ARG A 316 -0.55 -17.65 6.43
CA ARG A 316 -1.23 -18.96 6.31
C ARG A 316 -2.36 -18.92 5.29
N ARG A 317 -3.21 -17.89 5.33
CA ARG A 317 -4.28 -17.69 4.35
C ARG A 317 -3.73 -17.60 2.92
N ALA A 318 -2.69 -16.78 2.72
CA ALA A 318 -2.04 -16.66 1.42
C ALA A 318 -1.38 -17.97 0.96
N ASP A 319 -0.69 -18.69 1.86
CA ASP A 319 -0.03 -19.97 1.54
C ASP A 319 -1.04 -21.04 1.13
N ILE A 320 -2.23 -21.12 1.75
CA ILE A 320 -3.31 -22.02 1.34
C ILE A 320 -3.70 -21.71 -0.11
N PHE A 321 -4.00 -20.44 -0.39
CA PHE A 321 -4.43 -20.03 -1.72
C PHE A 321 -3.36 -20.30 -2.78
N THR A 322 -2.13 -19.88 -2.56
CA THR A 322 -1.05 -20.02 -3.54
C THR A 322 -0.67 -21.47 -3.78
N TYR A 323 -0.65 -22.30 -2.72
CA TYR A 323 -0.43 -23.73 -2.85
C TYR A 323 -1.51 -24.42 -3.72
N GLU A 324 -2.78 -24.08 -3.51
CA GLU A 324 -3.88 -24.61 -4.34
C GLU A 324 -3.84 -24.05 -5.77
N ALA A 325 -3.50 -22.76 -5.93
CA ALA A 325 -3.37 -22.11 -7.22
C ALA A 325 -2.31 -22.81 -8.09
N ASP A 326 -1.15 -23.08 -7.52
CA ASP A 326 -0.08 -23.81 -8.21
C ASP A 326 -0.54 -25.20 -8.66
N ARG A 327 -1.29 -25.91 -7.80
CA ARG A 327 -1.81 -27.25 -8.11
C ARG A 327 -2.91 -27.28 -9.18
N CYS A 328 -3.74 -26.28 -9.24
CA CYS A 328 -4.79 -26.18 -10.27
C CYS A 328 -4.36 -25.39 -11.51
N GLY A 329 -3.13 -24.92 -11.58
CA GLY A 329 -2.59 -24.15 -12.70
C GLY A 329 -3.20 -22.75 -12.83
N LEU A 330 -3.59 -22.12 -11.69
CA LEU A 330 -4.04 -20.74 -11.65
C LEU A 330 -2.83 -19.81 -11.53
N SER A 331 -2.59 -19.00 -12.55
CA SER A 331 -1.55 -17.96 -12.50
C SER A 331 -1.98 -16.80 -11.61
N TYR A 332 -1.05 -16.29 -10.81
CA TYR A 332 -1.23 -15.11 -9.96
C TYR A 332 0.02 -14.24 -9.98
N VAL A 333 -0.14 -12.95 -9.63
CA VAL A 333 0.99 -12.03 -9.48
C VAL A 333 1.86 -12.48 -8.31
N PRO A 334 3.21 -12.53 -8.42
CA PRO A 334 4.09 -12.97 -7.35
C PRO A 334 3.79 -12.28 -6.02
N TYR A 335 3.30 -13.06 -5.06
CA TYR A 335 2.94 -12.57 -3.72
C TYR A 335 4.12 -12.71 -2.77
N LYS A 336 4.52 -11.60 -2.15
CA LYS A 336 5.59 -11.54 -1.14
C LYS A 336 5.05 -11.29 0.27
N GLY A 337 3.91 -10.59 0.39
CA GLY A 337 3.28 -10.28 1.66
C GLY A 337 2.10 -9.31 1.52
N GLY A 338 1.51 -8.91 2.65
CA GLY A 338 0.43 -7.93 2.67
C GLY A 338 -0.97 -8.51 2.54
N PHE A 339 -1.91 -7.69 2.14
CA PHE A 339 -3.34 -7.94 2.26
C PHE A 339 -3.99 -8.54 1.02
N PHE A 340 -3.30 -8.55 -0.12
CA PHE A 340 -3.94 -8.84 -1.41
C PHE A 340 -3.14 -9.82 -2.26
N ILE A 341 -3.87 -10.68 -2.99
CA ILE A 341 -3.36 -11.46 -4.11
C ILE A 341 -4.13 -11.04 -5.36
N SER A 342 -3.46 -10.97 -6.51
CA SER A 342 -4.12 -10.60 -7.77
C SER A 342 -3.93 -11.66 -8.85
N ILE A 343 -5.00 -11.87 -9.62
CA ILE A 343 -5.08 -12.82 -10.73
C ILE A 343 -5.09 -12.02 -12.03
N PRO A 344 -4.07 -12.15 -12.89
CA PRO A 344 -4.02 -11.42 -14.15
C PRO A 344 -5.14 -11.88 -15.12
N THR A 345 -5.90 -10.93 -15.67
CA THR A 345 -6.84 -11.15 -16.75
C THR A 345 -7.30 -9.83 -17.34
N GLN A 346 -7.53 -9.79 -18.64
CA GLN A 346 -8.13 -8.64 -19.31
C GLN A 346 -9.67 -8.60 -19.18
N GLN A 347 -10.28 -9.65 -18.64
CA GLN A 347 -11.72 -9.79 -18.48
C GLN A 347 -12.16 -9.75 -17.01
N SER A 348 -11.50 -8.92 -16.20
CA SER A 348 -11.67 -8.90 -14.74
C SER A 348 -13.13 -8.73 -14.29
N ALA A 349 -13.91 -7.86 -14.96
CA ALA A 349 -15.32 -7.65 -14.63
C ALA A 349 -16.16 -8.91 -14.85
N ALA A 350 -15.95 -9.60 -15.99
CA ALA A 350 -16.66 -10.84 -16.32
C ALA A 350 -16.26 -11.98 -15.37
N VAL A 351 -14.98 -12.07 -14.98
CA VAL A 351 -14.50 -13.05 -13.99
C VAL A 351 -15.13 -12.79 -12.62
N CYS A 352 -15.16 -11.53 -12.16
CA CYS A 352 -15.83 -11.17 -10.91
C CYS A 352 -17.33 -11.54 -10.95
N GLN A 353 -18.03 -11.26 -12.04
CA GLN A 353 -19.43 -11.64 -12.21
C GLN A 353 -19.62 -13.19 -12.22
N ALA A 354 -18.71 -13.92 -12.85
CA ALA A 354 -18.75 -15.39 -12.81
C ALA A 354 -18.53 -15.97 -11.41
N LEU A 355 -17.70 -15.32 -10.59
CA LEU A 355 -17.44 -15.70 -9.19
C LEU A 355 -18.67 -15.51 -8.28
N GLU A 356 -19.53 -14.53 -8.56
CA GLU A 356 -20.75 -14.28 -7.78
C GLU A 356 -21.70 -15.49 -7.79
N ALA A 357 -21.71 -16.28 -8.88
CA ALA A 357 -22.50 -17.52 -8.96
C ALA A 357 -22.07 -18.58 -7.94
N ASP A 358 -20.79 -18.56 -7.53
CA ASP A 358 -20.23 -19.42 -6.48
C ASP A 358 -20.13 -18.65 -5.13
N LEU A 359 -20.87 -17.55 -4.96
CA LEU A 359 -20.92 -16.67 -3.77
C LEU A 359 -19.54 -16.10 -3.37
N VAL A 360 -18.66 -15.89 -4.32
CA VAL A 360 -17.33 -15.28 -4.14
C VAL A 360 -17.35 -13.87 -4.74
N PHE A 361 -17.02 -12.87 -3.92
CA PHE A 361 -17.02 -11.46 -4.30
C PHE A 361 -15.60 -10.91 -4.26
N ALA A 362 -15.10 -10.43 -5.39
CA ALA A 362 -13.74 -9.97 -5.59
C ALA A 362 -13.70 -8.56 -6.23
N GLY A 363 -12.53 -7.92 -6.19
CA GLY A 363 -12.37 -6.57 -6.75
C GLY A 363 -11.89 -6.61 -8.21
N PRO A 364 -12.69 -6.14 -9.20
CA PRO A 364 -12.20 -6.00 -10.57
C PRO A 364 -11.24 -4.82 -10.68
N LEU A 365 -10.11 -5.03 -11.36
CA LEU A 365 -9.08 -4.05 -11.67
C LEU A 365 -8.83 -4.02 -13.19
N ALA A 366 -8.14 -2.99 -13.68
CA ALA A 366 -7.77 -2.90 -15.09
C ALA A 366 -6.89 -4.09 -15.55
N GLN A 367 -6.01 -4.59 -14.68
CA GLN A 367 -5.06 -5.65 -15.00
C GLN A 367 -5.51 -7.05 -14.56
N GLY A 368 -6.60 -7.17 -13.79
CA GLY A 368 -7.03 -8.45 -13.26
C GLY A 368 -8.04 -8.39 -12.12
N VAL A 369 -8.10 -9.46 -11.34
CA VAL A 369 -8.98 -9.60 -10.19
C VAL A 369 -8.17 -9.54 -8.90
N ARG A 370 -8.57 -8.69 -7.94
CA ARG A 370 -7.96 -8.59 -6.62
C ARG A 370 -8.74 -9.38 -5.58
N LEU A 371 -8.03 -10.20 -4.82
CA LEU A 371 -8.54 -10.93 -3.66
C LEU A 371 -7.95 -10.36 -2.37
N GLY A 372 -8.80 -9.91 -1.44
CA GLY A 372 -8.42 -9.44 -0.12
C GLY A 372 -8.24 -10.60 0.86
N VAL A 373 -7.08 -11.24 0.88
CA VAL A 373 -6.78 -12.36 1.79
C VAL A 373 -6.84 -11.95 3.28
N CYS A 374 -6.76 -10.66 3.55
CA CYS A 374 -6.88 -10.11 4.90
C CYS A 374 -8.27 -10.24 5.51
N SER A 375 -9.31 -10.41 4.70
CA SER A 375 -10.70 -10.46 5.16
C SER A 375 -11.35 -11.85 5.03
N ILE A 376 -10.63 -12.82 4.46
CA ILE A 376 -11.17 -14.17 4.24
C ILE A 376 -10.69 -15.10 5.38
N PRO A 377 -11.57 -15.74 6.13
CA PRO A 377 -11.20 -16.74 7.14
C PRO A 377 -10.40 -17.90 6.54
N GLU A 378 -9.50 -18.49 7.31
CA GLU A 378 -8.65 -19.60 6.86
C GLU A 378 -9.45 -20.75 6.26
N ILE A 379 -10.60 -21.10 6.85
CA ILE A 379 -11.47 -22.19 6.37
C ILE A 379 -12.04 -21.90 4.97
N LYS A 380 -12.33 -20.64 4.65
CA LYS A 380 -12.87 -20.21 3.35
C LYS A 380 -11.79 -20.01 2.28
N MET A 381 -10.51 -20.04 2.67
CA MET A 381 -9.41 -20.07 1.70
C MET A 381 -9.29 -21.41 1.00
N GLN A 382 -9.74 -22.50 1.65
CA GLN A 382 -9.70 -23.86 1.09
C GLN A 382 -10.66 -23.97 -0.10
N GLY A 383 -10.16 -24.44 -1.24
CA GLY A 383 -10.91 -24.57 -2.49
C GLY A 383 -11.13 -23.28 -3.27
N LEU A 384 -10.78 -22.12 -2.68
CA LEU A 384 -11.00 -20.82 -3.34
C LEU A 384 -10.24 -20.68 -4.65
N ALA A 385 -8.98 -21.14 -4.71
CA ALA A 385 -8.18 -21.09 -5.91
C ALA A 385 -8.80 -21.88 -7.09
N ALA A 386 -9.38 -23.05 -6.79
CA ALA A 386 -10.08 -23.85 -7.80
C ALA A 386 -11.35 -23.17 -8.31
N ILE A 387 -12.11 -22.48 -7.43
CA ILE A 387 -13.28 -21.69 -7.81
C ILE A 387 -12.87 -20.54 -8.74
N VAL A 388 -11.80 -19.80 -8.37
CA VAL A 388 -11.27 -18.70 -9.19
C VAL A 388 -10.78 -19.21 -10.55
N LYS A 389 -10.07 -20.35 -10.58
CA LYS A 389 -9.60 -20.98 -11.82
C LYS A 389 -10.77 -21.34 -12.73
N LYS A 390 -11.80 -21.98 -12.20
CA LYS A 390 -13.00 -22.37 -12.93
C LYS A 390 -13.73 -21.14 -13.52
N ALA A 391 -13.85 -20.07 -12.75
CA ALA A 391 -14.48 -18.84 -13.23
C ALA A 391 -13.65 -18.19 -14.36
N LEU A 392 -12.33 -18.14 -14.20
CA LEU A 392 -11.39 -17.62 -15.20
C LEU A 392 -11.48 -18.44 -16.50
N ASP A 393 -11.38 -19.77 -16.41
CA ASP A 393 -11.43 -20.65 -17.58
C ASP A 393 -12.77 -20.56 -18.33
N ARG A 394 -13.88 -20.43 -17.61
CA ARG A 394 -15.19 -20.21 -18.22
C ARG A 394 -15.24 -18.93 -19.04
N VAL A 395 -14.71 -17.85 -18.49
CA VAL A 395 -14.74 -16.53 -19.12
C VAL A 395 -13.77 -16.45 -20.30
N GLU A 396 -12.58 -17.05 -20.18
CA GLU A 396 -11.55 -17.04 -21.22
C GLU A 396 -11.71 -18.15 -22.27
N GLY A 397 -12.79 -18.97 -22.19
CA GLY A 397 -13.07 -20.03 -23.18
C GLY A 397 -12.12 -21.24 -23.11
N ARG A 398 -11.44 -21.45 -21.98
CA ARG A 398 -10.47 -22.54 -21.80
C ARG A 398 -11.10 -23.87 -21.36
N THR A 399 -12.41 -23.89 -21.15
CA THR A 399 -13.13 -25.05 -20.58
C THR A 399 -13.33 -26.20 -21.57
N ASP A 400 -13.18 -25.97 -22.88
CA ASP A 400 -13.52 -26.95 -23.89
C ASP A 400 -12.38 -27.93 -24.30
N LEU A 401 -11.13 -27.70 -23.77
CA LEU A 401 -9.99 -28.54 -24.17
C LEU A 401 -9.83 -29.83 -23.34
N LEU A 402 -10.47 -29.93 -22.17
CA LEU A 402 -10.41 -31.13 -21.32
C LEU A 402 -11.58 -32.09 -21.52
N ALA A 403 -12.68 -31.65 -22.17
CA ALA A 403 -13.83 -32.48 -22.47
C ALA A 403 -13.74 -33.23 -23.84
N ALA A 404 -12.84 -32.80 -24.73
CA ALA A 404 -12.64 -33.39 -26.04
C ALA A 404 -11.59 -34.51 -26.10
N GLY A 405 -11.01 -34.89 -24.96
CA GLY A 405 -9.97 -35.94 -24.84
C GLY A 405 -10.37 -37.16 -24.03
N LYS A 406 -11.68 -37.61 -24.17
CA LYS A 406 -12.12 -38.93 -23.69
C LYS A 406 -12.69 -39.75 -24.82
#